data_b2d0737197ffffbf9ad40b78165c93f5
#
_entry.id   b2d0737197ffffbf9ad40b78165c93f5
#
_cell.length_a   1.000
_cell.length_b   1.000
_cell.length_c   1.000
_cell.angle_alpha   90.00
_cell.angle_beta   90.00
_cell.angle_gamma   90.00
#
_symmetry.space_group_name_H-M   'P 1'
#
loop_
_entity.id
_entity.type
_entity.pdbx_description
1 polymer ?
#
loop_
_entity_poly.entity_id
_entity_poly.type
_entity_poly.pdbx_seq_one_letter_code
_entity_poly.pdbx_strand_id
1 'polypeptide(L)'
;MRRTSLVYVPVLITMSAVLTAHPATAEPTTGPPTGTAEPVATATICNRYCDARDPSLATGDRVAVTAGVSGRTLALHLSDGDPMGWAAIEGTRAGDEVWLDRSFDGGSTWADGSRLGLTAAPSGFGGWRTQMYNNDDWANRGVGALRACGRAVDTGAVACTQWARTRWNAANRTEAAATAMMALYDNGTGLFRGGGWWGSAVALSAVIRNVEVTGMPSYRYAIPTTYDRNVGAGRGQFRNEYSDDTGWWAMAWLDAYDLTGDRRYLDTARVAADHMHTFWTAACGGGIRWREGGTYKAAISNSLYIQVNATVAARTGNATYRTRATTGWSWFARSGLIAGDGLVRDGLDESGCAPGGTVFSYNQGVLMSGLTELSALTGDPAPRTRARQVADATTRPGSALTDSSGILHDPPEGWDDCFKDGAYFKAGLARGLDELDAALPDRPYGAYLARQADSAFSRARNAFDQYSLSWSAWTKPQGPGCQASGVALMNAAH
;
A
#
# COMPACT_ATOMS: atom_id res chain seq x y z
N MET A 1 4.01 26.78 48.51
CA MET A 1 2.62 27.13 48.57
C MET A 1 1.78 26.00 47.99
N ARG A 2 0.72 25.66 48.69
CA ARG A 2 -0.05 24.41 48.68
C ARG A 2 -0.46 23.85 47.31
N ARG A 3 -0.20 22.55 47.09
CA ARG A 3 -0.80 21.69 46.06
C ARG A 3 -2.20 21.28 46.53
N THR A 4 -3.22 21.39 45.69
CA THR A 4 -4.54 20.81 45.91
C THR A 4 -4.75 19.68 44.89
N SER A 5 -4.82 18.45 45.42
CA SER A 5 -5.15 17.25 44.63
C SER A 5 -6.69 17.11 44.60
N LEU A 6 -7.24 16.96 43.39
CA LEU A 6 -8.65 16.55 43.19
C LEU A 6 -8.69 15.02 43.07
N VAL A 7 -9.44 14.40 43.95
CA VAL A 7 -9.77 12.99 43.96
C VAL A 7 -11.07 12.78 43.18
N TYR A 8 -11.05 11.96 42.14
CA TYR A 8 -12.24 11.50 41.43
C TYR A 8 -12.74 10.19 42.05
N VAL A 9 -14.01 10.17 42.49
CA VAL A 9 -14.73 8.99 42.97
C VAL A 9 -15.70 8.53 41.87
N PRO A 10 -15.69 7.28 41.42
CA PRO A 10 -16.69 6.77 40.49
C PRO A 10 -17.95 6.29 41.25
N VAL A 11 -19.10 6.77 40.83
CA VAL A 11 -20.41 6.29 41.29
C VAL A 11 -20.83 5.11 40.41
N LEU A 12 -20.96 3.92 41.00
CA LEU A 12 -21.59 2.75 40.39
C LEU A 12 -23.12 2.87 40.57
N ILE A 13 -23.85 2.87 39.48
CA ILE A 13 -25.32 2.71 39.46
C ILE A 13 -25.62 1.29 39.00
N THR A 14 -26.13 0.46 39.93
CA THR A 14 -26.68 -0.86 39.64
C THR A 14 -28.16 -0.74 39.35
N MET A 15 -28.61 -1.07 38.14
CA MET A 15 -30.03 -1.27 37.81
C MET A 15 -30.33 -2.78 37.81
N SER A 16 -31.18 -3.16 38.76
CA SER A 16 -31.80 -4.49 38.82
C SER A 16 -33.10 -4.47 38.01
N ALA A 17 -33.20 -5.32 36.97
CA ALA A 17 -34.41 -5.58 36.23
C ALA A 17 -35.12 -6.82 36.78
N VAL A 18 -36.36 -6.62 37.23
CA VAL A 18 -37.27 -7.68 37.68
C VAL A 18 -38.05 -8.22 36.48
N LEU A 19 -37.89 -9.49 36.15
CA LEU A 19 -38.70 -10.22 35.16
C LEU A 19 -39.95 -10.76 35.84
N THR A 20 -41.10 -10.34 35.37
CA THR A 20 -42.40 -10.98 35.66
C THR A 20 -42.87 -11.74 34.45
N ALA A 21 -42.98 -13.06 34.59
CA ALA A 21 -43.55 -13.95 33.57
C ALA A 21 -45.12 -13.98 33.71
N HIS A 22 -45.80 -13.88 32.55
CA HIS A 22 -47.23 -14.18 32.44
C HIS A 22 -47.43 -15.32 31.37
N PRO A 23 -48.35 -16.26 31.58
CA PRO A 23 -48.57 -17.36 30.67
C PRO A 23 -49.47 -16.94 29.50
N ALA A 24 -49.08 -17.40 28.28
CA ALA A 24 -49.87 -17.21 27.07
C ALA A 24 -50.82 -18.37 26.87
N THR A 25 -52.10 -18.09 26.69
CA THR A 25 -53.14 -18.99 26.17
C THR A 25 -53.18 -18.85 24.65
N ALA A 26 -53.17 -19.98 23.94
CA ALA A 26 -53.26 -20.04 22.47
C ALA A 26 -54.76 -20.17 22.06
N GLU A 27 -55.16 -19.41 21.04
CA GLU A 27 -56.30 -19.65 20.20
C GLU A 27 -55.91 -19.67 18.70
N PRO A 28 -56.51 -20.53 17.85
CA PRO A 28 -56.14 -20.63 16.45
C PRO A 28 -56.97 -19.72 15.56
N THR A 29 -56.32 -18.88 14.75
CA THR A 29 -56.95 -18.17 13.64
C THR A 29 -56.37 -18.57 12.32
N THR A 30 -57.20 -19.18 11.48
CA THR A 30 -56.93 -19.50 10.06
C THR A 30 -57.13 -18.25 9.21
N GLY A 31 -56.06 -17.77 8.56
CA GLY A 31 -56.10 -16.77 7.48
C GLY A 31 -54.91 -17.05 6.51
N PRO A 32 -55.07 -16.84 5.19
CA PRO A 32 -54.01 -17.13 4.25
C PRO A 32 -52.83 -16.17 4.43
N PRO A 33 -51.56 -16.62 4.33
CA PRO A 33 -50.40 -15.78 4.53
C PRO A 33 -50.19 -14.87 3.31
N THR A 34 -50.43 -13.57 3.47
CA THR A 34 -49.81 -12.55 2.64
C THR A 34 -48.40 -12.31 3.21
N GLY A 35 -47.47 -13.19 2.85
CA GLY A 35 -46.10 -13.06 3.21
C GLY A 35 -45.44 -11.94 2.41
N THR A 36 -45.30 -10.75 2.98
CA THR A 36 -44.19 -9.89 2.64
C THR A 36 -42.93 -10.63 3.08
N ALA A 37 -42.10 -11.03 2.10
CA ALA A 37 -40.81 -11.63 2.38
C ALA A 37 -40.03 -10.61 3.25
N GLU A 38 -39.76 -10.98 4.51
CA GLU A 38 -38.79 -10.26 5.29
C GLU A 38 -37.47 -10.23 4.52
N PRO A 39 -36.78 -9.09 4.47
CA PRO A 39 -35.46 -9.04 3.84
C PRO A 39 -34.59 -10.08 4.56
N VAL A 40 -34.14 -11.07 3.79
CA VAL A 40 -33.19 -12.08 4.28
C VAL A 40 -32.02 -11.26 4.84
N ALA A 41 -31.80 -11.37 6.15
CA ALA A 41 -30.69 -10.70 6.80
C ALA A 41 -29.41 -11.10 6.03
N THR A 42 -28.78 -10.13 5.39
CA THR A 42 -27.53 -10.34 4.68
C THR A 42 -26.58 -11.02 5.66
N ALA A 43 -26.19 -12.23 5.33
CA ALA A 43 -25.35 -13.02 6.21
C ALA A 43 -24.09 -12.23 6.50
N THR A 44 -23.83 -11.98 7.78
CA THR A 44 -22.64 -11.26 8.20
C THR A 44 -21.40 -11.97 7.67
N ILE A 45 -20.61 -11.28 6.88
CA ILE A 45 -19.32 -11.77 6.42
C ILE A 45 -18.45 -11.97 7.64
N CYS A 46 -17.85 -13.12 7.76
CA CYS A 46 -16.82 -13.35 8.74
C CYS A 46 -15.55 -13.85 8.06
N ASN A 47 -14.44 -13.71 8.77
CA ASN A 47 -13.14 -14.14 8.32
C ASN A 47 -13.04 -15.68 8.27
N ARG A 48 -11.90 -16.17 8.63
CA ARG A 48 -11.47 -17.56 8.70
C ARG A 48 -12.50 -18.55 9.27
N TYR A 49 -13.39 -18.13 10.17
CA TYR A 49 -14.36 -19.01 10.83
C TYR A 49 -15.68 -19.19 10.06
N CYS A 50 -15.85 -18.49 8.96
CA CYS A 50 -17.04 -18.61 8.12
C CYS A 50 -16.80 -19.35 6.80
N ASP A 51 -15.69 -20.01 6.68
CA ASP A 51 -15.42 -20.90 5.55
C ASP A 51 -16.49 -22.01 5.44
N ALA A 52 -16.61 -22.58 4.24
CA ALA A 52 -17.54 -23.67 3.93
C ALA A 52 -19.04 -23.29 3.98
N ARG A 53 -19.37 -22.09 3.49
CA ARG A 53 -20.77 -21.66 3.34
C ARG A 53 -21.35 -22.06 1.98
N ASP A 54 -22.67 -22.18 1.91
CA ASP A 54 -23.35 -22.45 0.66
C ASP A 54 -23.25 -21.26 -0.30
N PRO A 55 -22.74 -21.42 -1.53
CA PRO A 55 -22.70 -20.37 -2.54
C PRO A 55 -24.04 -19.76 -2.92
N SER A 56 -25.16 -20.48 -2.70
CA SER A 56 -26.50 -19.93 -2.91
C SER A 56 -26.84 -18.75 -1.99
N LEU A 57 -26.08 -18.60 -0.89
CA LEU A 57 -26.20 -17.48 0.06
C LEU A 57 -25.34 -16.28 -0.33
N ALA A 58 -24.58 -16.36 -1.42
CA ALA A 58 -23.72 -15.26 -1.87
C ALA A 58 -24.57 -14.07 -2.34
N THR A 59 -24.17 -12.86 -1.95
CA THR A 59 -24.86 -11.60 -2.34
C THR A 59 -24.58 -11.19 -3.79
N GLY A 60 -23.68 -11.90 -4.47
CA GLY A 60 -23.36 -11.72 -5.88
C GLY A 60 -22.54 -12.88 -6.42
N ASP A 61 -22.51 -13.01 -7.72
CA ASP A 61 -21.75 -14.03 -8.42
C ASP A 61 -21.07 -13.45 -9.66
N ARG A 62 -19.75 -13.60 -9.71
CA ARG A 62 -18.94 -13.22 -10.85
C ARG A 62 -17.92 -14.29 -11.17
N VAL A 63 -17.91 -14.79 -12.41
CA VAL A 63 -16.80 -15.62 -12.90
C VAL A 63 -15.57 -14.74 -13.04
N ALA A 64 -14.58 -14.97 -12.20
CA ALA A 64 -13.36 -14.18 -12.16
C ALA A 64 -12.35 -14.63 -13.21
N VAL A 65 -12.08 -15.94 -13.24
CA VAL A 65 -11.12 -16.59 -14.16
C VAL A 65 -11.61 -18.00 -14.47
N THR A 66 -11.17 -18.54 -15.62
CA THR A 66 -11.47 -19.90 -16.06
C THR A 66 -10.23 -20.65 -16.48
N ALA A 67 -10.30 -21.97 -16.51
CA ALA A 67 -9.28 -22.86 -17.08
C ALA A 67 -9.93 -24.12 -17.65
N GLY A 68 -9.25 -24.79 -18.55
CA GLY A 68 -9.69 -26.08 -19.11
C GLY A 68 -8.94 -27.26 -18.52
N VAL A 69 -9.62 -28.42 -18.31
CA VAL A 69 -9.01 -29.68 -17.96
C VAL A 69 -9.70 -30.84 -18.68
N SER A 70 -9.04 -31.45 -19.66
CA SER A 70 -9.57 -32.64 -20.39
C SER A 70 -11.01 -32.48 -20.86
N GLY A 71 -11.35 -31.35 -21.51
CA GLY A 71 -12.69 -31.07 -22.03
C GLY A 71 -13.71 -30.57 -20.99
N ARG A 72 -13.29 -30.35 -19.72
CA ARG A 72 -14.09 -29.66 -18.69
C ARG A 72 -13.67 -28.22 -18.61
N THR A 73 -14.57 -27.36 -18.14
CA THR A 73 -14.29 -25.96 -17.82
C THR A 73 -14.30 -25.78 -16.32
N LEU A 74 -13.19 -25.31 -15.78
CA LEU A 74 -13.07 -24.83 -14.40
C LEU A 74 -13.38 -23.35 -14.35
N ALA A 75 -14.14 -22.89 -13.36
CA ALA A 75 -14.42 -21.50 -13.11
C ALA A 75 -14.21 -21.15 -11.63
N LEU A 76 -13.48 -20.05 -11.38
CA LEU A 76 -13.49 -19.43 -10.07
C LEU A 76 -14.60 -18.39 -10.03
N HIS A 77 -15.56 -18.58 -9.17
CA HIS A 77 -16.62 -17.64 -8.86
C HIS A 77 -16.24 -16.81 -7.63
N LEU A 78 -16.52 -15.52 -7.66
CA LEU A 78 -16.31 -14.61 -6.55
C LEU A 78 -17.58 -13.81 -6.25
N SER A 79 -17.91 -13.71 -4.96
CA SER A 79 -18.86 -12.75 -4.43
C SER A 79 -18.06 -11.53 -3.94
N ASP A 80 -18.13 -10.44 -4.68
CA ASP A 80 -17.41 -9.22 -4.35
C ASP A 80 -17.99 -8.52 -3.11
N GLY A 81 -19.29 -8.72 -2.83
CA GLY A 81 -19.94 -8.18 -1.63
C GLY A 81 -19.64 -8.95 -0.35
N ASP A 82 -19.31 -10.24 -0.47
CA ASP A 82 -19.08 -11.12 0.68
C ASP A 82 -17.60 -11.45 0.93
N PRO A 83 -16.63 -10.86 0.26
CA PRO A 83 -15.23 -11.27 0.04
C PRO A 83 -15.02 -12.79 0.09
N MET A 84 -15.82 -13.54 -0.68
CA MET A 84 -15.80 -15.01 -0.71
C MET A 84 -15.75 -15.55 -2.15
N GLY A 85 -15.34 -16.81 -2.30
CA GLY A 85 -15.35 -17.48 -3.60
C GLY A 85 -15.56 -18.98 -3.53
N TRP A 86 -15.92 -19.58 -4.67
CA TRP A 86 -16.08 -21.00 -4.84
C TRP A 86 -15.57 -21.46 -6.22
N ALA A 87 -15.19 -22.73 -6.30
CA ALA A 87 -14.81 -23.35 -7.55
C ALA A 87 -16.00 -24.08 -8.17
N ALA A 88 -16.17 -23.96 -9.48
CA ALA A 88 -17.11 -24.73 -10.27
C ALA A 88 -16.36 -25.49 -11.37
N ILE A 89 -16.93 -26.64 -11.77
CA ILE A 89 -16.50 -27.46 -12.91
C ILE A 89 -17.69 -27.81 -13.76
N GLU A 90 -17.61 -27.57 -15.06
CA GLU A 90 -18.64 -27.87 -16.03
C GLU A 90 -18.19 -28.93 -17.06
N GLY A 91 -19.14 -29.59 -17.73
CA GLY A 91 -18.84 -30.70 -18.62
C GLY A 91 -18.39 -31.97 -17.89
N THR A 92 -18.87 -32.13 -16.62
CA THR A 92 -18.38 -33.14 -15.70
C THR A 92 -18.84 -34.58 -16.07
N ARG A 93 -17.98 -35.52 -15.69
CA ARG A 93 -18.32 -36.94 -15.51
C ARG A 93 -18.34 -37.29 -14.02
N ALA A 94 -19.11 -38.34 -13.68
CA ALA A 94 -19.14 -38.83 -12.30
C ALA A 94 -17.69 -39.09 -11.79
N GLY A 95 -17.35 -38.52 -10.62
CA GLY A 95 -16.04 -38.66 -10.02
C GLY A 95 -15.02 -37.60 -10.42
N ASP A 96 -15.34 -36.66 -11.33
CA ASP A 96 -14.51 -35.48 -11.54
C ASP A 96 -14.45 -34.64 -10.26
N GLU A 97 -13.27 -34.24 -9.85
CA GLU A 97 -13.07 -33.50 -8.60
C GLU A 97 -12.90 -31.99 -8.86
N VAL A 98 -13.37 -31.19 -7.91
CA VAL A 98 -13.21 -29.74 -7.89
C VAL A 98 -12.89 -29.27 -6.48
N TRP A 99 -11.97 -28.27 -6.33
CA TRP A 99 -11.60 -27.67 -5.05
C TRP A 99 -11.09 -26.25 -5.24
N LEU A 100 -10.92 -25.53 -4.13
CA LEU A 100 -10.22 -24.26 -4.07
C LEU A 100 -8.84 -24.43 -3.43
N ASP A 101 -7.86 -23.69 -3.93
CA ASP A 101 -6.67 -23.33 -3.18
C ASP A 101 -6.77 -21.86 -2.75
N ARG A 102 -6.26 -21.55 -1.57
CA ARG A 102 -6.16 -20.18 -1.01
C ARG A 102 -4.73 -19.86 -0.68
N SER A 103 -4.29 -18.66 -1.04
CA SER A 103 -2.96 -18.14 -0.78
C SER A 103 -3.04 -16.76 -0.12
N PHE A 104 -2.16 -16.49 0.85
CA PHE A 104 -2.02 -15.19 1.48
C PHE A 104 -0.71 -14.47 1.11
N ASP A 105 0.01 -14.97 0.11
CA ASP A 105 1.28 -14.43 -0.37
C ASP A 105 1.35 -14.35 -1.90
N GLY A 106 0.20 -14.12 -2.53
CA GLY A 106 0.09 -13.96 -3.98
C GLY A 106 0.29 -15.26 -4.77
N GLY A 107 0.10 -16.42 -4.14
CA GLY A 107 0.21 -17.73 -4.78
C GLY A 107 1.58 -18.38 -4.68
N SER A 108 2.51 -17.83 -3.89
CA SER A 108 3.81 -18.45 -3.62
C SER A 108 3.68 -19.68 -2.74
N THR A 109 2.80 -19.60 -1.74
CA THR A 109 2.41 -20.74 -0.90
C THR A 109 0.88 -20.80 -0.74
N TRP A 110 0.32 -21.99 -0.54
CA TRP A 110 -1.11 -22.19 -0.34
C TRP A 110 -1.45 -23.39 0.56
N ALA A 111 -0.51 -23.84 1.39
CA ALA A 111 -0.68 -25.02 2.25
C ALA A 111 -1.90 -24.92 3.17
N ASP A 112 -2.13 -23.75 3.80
CA ASP A 112 -3.26 -23.53 4.71
C ASP A 112 -4.62 -23.50 4.00
N GLY A 113 -4.65 -23.31 2.67
CA GLY A 113 -5.85 -23.20 1.88
C GLY A 113 -6.01 -24.27 0.82
N SER A 114 -5.07 -25.22 0.77
CA SER A 114 -5.05 -26.24 -0.27
C SER A 114 -6.25 -27.18 -0.16
N ARG A 115 -6.88 -27.47 -1.33
CA ARG A 115 -8.03 -28.35 -1.47
C ARG A 115 -9.23 -28.03 -0.58
N LEU A 116 -9.48 -26.74 -0.35
CA LEU A 116 -10.68 -26.30 0.36
C LEU A 116 -11.92 -26.77 -0.40
N GLY A 117 -12.85 -27.40 0.35
CA GLY A 117 -14.12 -27.86 -0.21
C GLY A 117 -14.01 -28.94 -1.27
N LEU A 118 -12.90 -29.72 -1.29
CA LEU A 118 -12.74 -30.81 -2.23
C LEU A 118 -14.01 -31.68 -2.28
N THR A 119 -14.57 -31.82 -3.47
CA THR A 119 -15.77 -32.61 -3.72
C THR A 119 -15.70 -33.23 -5.10
N ALA A 120 -16.46 -34.33 -5.29
CA ALA A 120 -16.54 -35.02 -6.57
C ALA A 120 -17.93 -34.88 -7.18
N ALA A 121 -18.00 -34.68 -8.50
CA ALA A 121 -19.24 -34.57 -9.24
C ALA A 121 -20.03 -35.91 -9.17
N PRO A 122 -21.31 -35.89 -8.72
CA PRO A 122 -22.13 -37.07 -8.72
C PRO A 122 -22.53 -37.51 -10.14
N SER A 123 -23.00 -38.76 -10.27
CA SER A 123 -23.56 -39.25 -11.54
C SER A 123 -24.81 -38.47 -11.95
N GLY A 124 -24.91 -38.14 -13.23
CA GLY A 124 -26.06 -37.44 -13.80
C GLY A 124 -26.01 -35.90 -13.73
N PHE A 125 -24.94 -35.33 -13.22
CA PHE A 125 -24.74 -33.87 -13.18
C PHE A 125 -23.72 -33.42 -14.22
N GLY A 126 -24.11 -32.44 -15.05
CA GLY A 126 -23.20 -31.83 -16.04
C GLY A 126 -22.30 -30.75 -15.49
N GLY A 127 -22.49 -30.38 -14.24
CA GLY A 127 -21.67 -29.40 -13.51
C GLY A 127 -21.70 -29.65 -12.01
N TRP A 128 -20.64 -29.25 -11.31
CA TRP A 128 -20.53 -29.40 -9.86
C TRP A 128 -19.75 -28.22 -9.25
N ARG A 129 -19.86 -27.97 -7.95
CA ARG A 129 -19.21 -26.85 -7.28
C ARG A 129 -18.81 -27.18 -5.84
N THR A 130 -17.85 -26.43 -5.32
CA THR A 130 -17.48 -26.43 -3.90
C THR A 130 -18.46 -25.58 -3.07
N GLN A 131 -18.32 -25.63 -1.77
CA GLN A 131 -18.77 -24.55 -0.89
C GLN A 131 -17.94 -23.29 -1.16
N MET A 132 -18.40 -22.12 -0.66
CA MET A 132 -17.65 -20.87 -0.73
C MET A 132 -16.78 -20.65 0.51
N TYR A 133 -15.64 -20.01 0.29
CA TYR A 133 -14.61 -19.77 1.29
C TYR A 133 -14.19 -18.31 1.27
N ASN A 134 -13.77 -17.78 2.43
CA ASN A 134 -13.23 -16.43 2.50
C ASN A 134 -12.03 -16.26 1.58
N ASN A 135 -12.00 -15.14 0.85
CA ASN A 135 -10.84 -14.75 0.08
C ASN A 135 -9.74 -14.21 0.98
N ASP A 136 -10.11 -13.35 1.92
CA ASP A 136 -9.18 -12.65 2.83
C ASP A 136 -9.37 -13.14 4.28
N ASP A 137 -8.31 -13.06 5.08
CA ASP A 137 -8.33 -13.32 6.52
C ASP A 137 -7.84 -12.07 7.27
N TRP A 138 -8.73 -11.16 7.51
CA TRP A 138 -8.47 -9.88 8.13
C TRP A 138 -7.90 -9.98 9.55
N ALA A 139 -8.25 -11.03 10.27
CA ALA A 139 -7.80 -11.22 11.65
C ALA A 139 -6.31 -11.58 11.73
N ASN A 140 -5.78 -12.31 10.72
CA ASN A 140 -4.41 -12.83 10.77
C ASN A 140 -3.50 -12.17 9.72
N ARG A 141 -3.90 -12.13 8.46
CA ARG A 141 -3.04 -11.65 7.36
C ARG A 141 -3.71 -10.61 6.47
N GLY A 142 -5.03 -10.64 6.37
CA GLY A 142 -5.82 -9.67 5.64
C GLY A 142 -5.81 -9.78 4.12
N VAL A 143 -4.84 -10.46 3.56
CA VAL A 143 -4.60 -10.50 2.11
C VAL A 143 -4.75 -11.92 1.61
N GLY A 144 -5.64 -12.14 0.66
CA GLY A 144 -5.86 -13.46 0.08
C GLY A 144 -6.15 -13.44 -1.40
N ALA A 145 -5.89 -14.59 -2.03
CA ALA A 145 -6.32 -14.91 -3.36
C ALA A 145 -6.81 -16.37 -3.40
N LEU A 146 -7.78 -16.66 -4.25
CA LEU A 146 -8.31 -17.99 -4.50
C LEU A 146 -7.98 -18.42 -5.93
N ARG A 147 -7.89 -19.73 -6.16
CA ARG A 147 -7.96 -20.33 -7.50
C ARG A 147 -8.83 -21.57 -7.48
N ALA A 148 -9.55 -21.82 -8.56
CA ALA A 148 -10.30 -23.04 -8.77
C ALA A 148 -9.40 -24.09 -9.40
N CYS A 149 -9.39 -25.28 -8.83
CA CYS A 149 -8.66 -26.44 -9.34
C CYS A 149 -9.62 -27.62 -9.57
N GLY A 150 -9.27 -28.52 -10.48
CA GLY A 150 -10.05 -29.73 -10.72
C GLY A 150 -9.22 -30.84 -11.32
N ARG A 151 -9.72 -32.07 -11.14
CA ARG A 151 -9.14 -33.30 -11.70
C ARG A 151 -10.17 -34.02 -12.55
N ALA A 152 -9.85 -34.30 -13.79
CA ALA A 152 -10.63 -35.14 -14.67
C ALA A 152 -10.40 -36.61 -14.32
N VAL A 153 -11.43 -37.34 -13.93
CA VAL A 153 -11.33 -38.73 -13.43
C VAL A 153 -10.82 -39.69 -14.50
N ASP A 154 -11.21 -39.47 -15.75
CA ASP A 154 -10.90 -40.36 -16.89
C ASP A 154 -9.45 -40.25 -17.38
N THR A 155 -8.78 -39.10 -17.17
CA THR A 155 -7.40 -38.89 -17.62
C THR A 155 -6.44 -38.72 -16.44
N GLY A 156 -6.92 -38.47 -15.23
CA GLY A 156 -6.14 -38.10 -14.07
C GLY A 156 -5.52 -36.68 -14.15
N ALA A 157 -5.80 -35.95 -15.25
CA ALA A 157 -5.24 -34.61 -15.46
C ALA A 157 -5.79 -33.62 -14.44
N VAL A 158 -4.90 -32.77 -13.91
CA VAL A 158 -5.23 -31.69 -12.98
C VAL A 158 -4.90 -30.37 -13.65
N ALA A 159 -5.79 -29.39 -13.51
CA ALA A 159 -5.53 -28.01 -13.86
C ALA A 159 -6.10 -27.07 -12.78
N CYS A 160 -5.56 -25.86 -12.74
CA CYS A 160 -6.05 -24.77 -11.91
C CYS A 160 -6.19 -23.50 -12.74
N THR A 161 -7.11 -22.64 -12.35
CA THR A 161 -7.20 -21.27 -12.85
C THR A 161 -5.98 -20.44 -12.38
N GLN A 162 -5.82 -19.27 -12.94
CA GLN A 162 -4.98 -18.26 -12.31
C GLN A 162 -5.55 -17.87 -10.95
N TRP A 163 -4.70 -17.30 -10.11
CA TRP A 163 -5.11 -16.71 -8.85
C TRP A 163 -5.96 -15.46 -9.09
N ALA A 164 -7.05 -15.32 -8.33
CA ALA A 164 -7.89 -14.14 -8.37
C ALA A 164 -8.38 -13.78 -6.97
N ARG A 165 -8.84 -12.54 -6.81
CA ARG A 165 -9.36 -12.01 -5.57
C ARG A 165 -10.61 -11.16 -5.81
N THR A 166 -11.35 -10.90 -4.76
CA THR A 166 -12.58 -10.11 -4.81
C THR A 166 -12.28 -8.65 -5.14
N ARG A 167 -13.30 -7.97 -5.68
CA ARG A 167 -13.33 -6.52 -5.94
C ARG A 167 -14.17 -5.81 -4.88
N TRP A 168 -14.23 -6.36 -3.67
CA TRP A 168 -15.10 -5.83 -2.62
C TRP A 168 -14.94 -4.33 -2.39
N ASN A 169 -13.92 -3.75 -2.95
CA ASN A 169 -13.48 -2.40 -2.76
C ASN A 169 -13.56 -1.49 -3.98
N ALA A 170 -14.53 -1.66 -4.87
CA ALA A 170 -14.82 -0.57 -5.82
C ALA A 170 -15.13 0.76 -5.10
N ALA A 171 -15.71 0.69 -3.88
CA ALA A 171 -15.92 1.82 -2.98
C ALA A 171 -14.71 2.14 -2.09
N ASN A 172 -13.78 1.20 -1.90
CA ASN A 172 -12.62 1.30 -1.00
C ASN A 172 -11.33 1.05 -1.78
N ARG A 173 -11.09 1.85 -2.80
CA ARG A 173 -9.95 1.71 -3.71
C ARG A 173 -8.59 1.78 -3.02
N THR A 174 -8.52 2.46 -1.89
CA THR A 174 -7.31 2.62 -1.07
C THR A 174 -6.89 1.28 -0.46
N GLU A 175 -7.82 0.57 0.17
CA GLU A 175 -7.58 -0.76 0.74
C GLU A 175 -7.33 -1.80 -0.36
N ALA A 176 -8.06 -1.72 -1.48
CA ALA A 176 -7.87 -2.63 -2.61
C ALA A 176 -6.46 -2.54 -3.20
N ALA A 177 -5.93 -1.32 -3.33
CA ALA A 177 -4.57 -1.10 -3.80
C ALA A 177 -3.53 -1.71 -2.85
N ALA A 178 -3.68 -1.50 -1.54
CA ALA A 178 -2.78 -2.07 -0.54
C ALA A 178 -2.89 -3.61 -0.48
N THR A 179 -4.10 -4.17 -0.61
CA THR A 179 -4.30 -5.61 -0.69
C THR A 179 -3.57 -6.22 -1.89
N ALA A 180 -3.59 -5.54 -3.06
CA ALA A 180 -2.80 -5.97 -4.22
C ALA A 180 -1.29 -5.87 -3.99
N MET A 181 -0.83 -4.85 -3.26
CA MET A 181 0.58 -4.72 -2.87
C MET A 181 1.03 -5.87 -1.96
N MET A 182 0.22 -6.19 -0.97
CA MET A 182 0.51 -7.25 0.00
C MET A 182 0.49 -8.65 -0.63
N ALA A 183 -0.17 -8.86 -1.77
CA ALA A 183 -0.03 -10.07 -2.57
C ALA A 183 1.41 -10.30 -3.08
N LEU A 184 2.22 -9.26 -3.15
CA LEU A 184 3.65 -9.33 -3.49
C LEU A 184 4.56 -9.48 -2.28
N TYR A 185 4.05 -9.33 -1.06
CA TYR A 185 4.84 -9.43 0.16
C TYR A 185 5.26 -10.88 0.42
N ASP A 186 6.52 -11.10 0.72
CA ASP A 186 7.09 -12.41 1.05
C ASP A 186 7.38 -12.49 2.56
N ASN A 187 6.58 -13.26 3.28
CA ASN A 187 6.73 -13.47 4.72
C ASN A 187 8.08 -14.14 5.08
N GLY A 188 8.68 -14.90 4.15
CA GLY A 188 9.97 -15.56 4.34
C GLY A 188 11.13 -14.59 4.39
N THR A 189 11.15 -13.60 3.48
CA THR A 189 12.20 -12.58 3.39
C THR A 189 11.84 -11.29 4.12
N GLY A 190 10.56 -11.02 4.34
CA GLY A 190 10.08 -9.73 4.85
C GLY A 190 10.20 -8.59 3.83
N LEU A 191 10.33 -8.89 2.54
CA LEU A 191 10.44 -7.93 1.44
C LEU A 191 9.35 -8.18 0.40
N PHE A 192 9.23 -7.28 -0.56
CA PHE A 192 8.27 -7.42 -1.67
C PHE A 192 8.96 -8.09 -2.88
N ARG A 193 8.34 -9.16 -3.40
CA ARG A 193 8.89 -9.91 -4.55
C ARG A 193 9.12 -9.00 -5.75
N GLY A 194 10.37 -9.00 -6.24
CA GLY A 194 10.82 -8.14 -7.34
C GLY A 194 11.04 -6.68 -6.95
N GLY A 195 10.84 -6.29 -5.68
CA GLY A 195 11.00 -4.92 -5.19
C GLY A 195 12.45 -4.52 -4.91
N GLY A 196 13.34 -5.49 -4.81
CA GLY A 196 14.70 -5.21 -4.38
C GLY A 196 14.78 -4.62 -2.96
N TRP A 197 15.91 -3.99 -2.68
CA TRP A 197 16.15 -3.44 -1.33
C TRP A 197 15.38 -2.14 -1.07
N TRP A 198 15.72 -1.06 -1.77
CA TRP A 198 15.12 0.25 -1.55
C TRP A 198 13.65 0.32 -1.97
N GLY A 199 13.28 -0.37 -3.06
CA GLY A 199 11.89 -0.43 -3.52
C GLY A 199 10.98 -1.12 -2.50
N SER A 200 11.51 -2.09 -1.72
CA SER A 200 10.76 -2.67 -0.60
C SER A 200 10.54 -1.68 0.55
N ALA A 201 11.45 -0.73 0.77
CA ALA A 201 11.24 0.35 1.74
C ALA A 201 10.10 1.27 1.32
N VAL A 202 10.06 1.69 0.04
CA VAL A 202 8.98 2.52 -0.51
C VAL A 202 7.63 1.79 -0.42
N ALA A 203 7.61 0.50 -0.78
CA ALA A 203 6.41 -0.33 -0.69
C ALA A 203 5.91 -0.48 0.75
N LEU A 204 6.82 -0.74 1.70
CA LEU A 204 6.47 -0.85 3.12
C LEU A 204 5.93 0.49 3.66
N SER A 205 6.57 1.60 3.35
CA SER A 205 6.11 2.94 3.72
C SER A 205 4.70 3.22 3.18
N ALA A 206 4.42 2.87 1.91
CA ALA A 206 3.08 3.01 1.33
C ALA A 206 2.03 2.15 2.06
N VAL A 207 2.39 0.92 2.47
CA VAL A 207 1.51 0.04 3.26
C VAL A 207 1.28 0.59 4.67
N ILE A 208 2.32 1.11 5.34
CA ILE A 208 2.17 1.72 6.67
C ILE A 208 1.22 2.92 6.60
N ARG A 209 1.42 3.81 5.63
CA ARG A 209 0.53 4.95 5.39
C ARG A 209 -0.91 4.50 5.10
N ASN A 210 -1.09 3.39 4.37
CA ASN A 210 -2.42 2.82 4.16
C ASN A 210 -3.11 2.43 5.46
N VAL A 211 -2.37 1.80 6.38
CA VAL A 211 -2.89 1.47 7.73
C VAL A 211 -3.28 2.73 8.50
N GLU A 212 -2.51 3.81 8.37
CA GLU A 212 -2.83 5.10 9.03
C GLU A 212 -4.12 5.71 8.49
N VAL A 213 -4.27 5.83 7.17
CA VAL A 213 -5.42 6.53 6.58
C VAL A 213 -6.70 5.71 6.62
N THR A 214 -6.61 4.38 6.54
CA THR A 214 -7.79 3.48 6.53
C THR A 214 -8.16 2.94 7.92
N GLY A 215 -7.21 2.94 8.84
CA GLY A 215 -7.36 2.28 10.14
C GLY A 215 -7.36 0.75 10.09
N MET A 216 -7.11 0.16 8.91
CA MET A 216 -7.17 -1.30 8.72
C MET A 216 -5.97 -2.01 9.34
N PRO A 217 -6.15 -2.90 10.32
CA PRO A 217 -5.05 -3.52 11.05
C PRO A 217 -4.36 -4.66 10.28
N SER A 218 -4.97 -5.14 9.19
CA SER A 218 -4.60 -6.40 8.51
C SER A 218 -3.15 -6.45 8.03
N TYR A 219 -2.56 -5.31 7.70
CA TYR A 219 -1.20 -5.24 7.14
C TYR A 219 -0.13 -4.92 8.18
N ARG A 220 -0.52 -4.63 9.42
CA ARG A 220 0.44 -4.24 10.47
C ARG A 220 1.50 -5.29 10.74
N TYR A 221 1.22 -6.56 10.50
CA TYR A 221 2.17 -7.66 10.68
C TYR A 221 3.42 -7.54 9.79
N ALA A 222 3.31 -6.87 8.64
CA ALA A 222 4.44 -6.67 7.74
C ALA A 222 5.55 -5.82 8.39
N ILE A 223 5.19 -4.88 9.27
CA ILE A 223 6.15 -3.97 9.92
C ILE A 223 7.18 -4.75 10.77
N PRO A 224 6.79 -5.47 11.83
CA PRO A 224 7.76 -6.25 12.61
C PRO A 224 8.39 -7.37 11.79
N THR A 225 7.67 -8.01 10.87
CA THR A 225 8.24 -9.08 10.03
C THR A 225 9.38 -8.56 9.15
N THR A 226 9.20 -7.42 8.48
CA THR A 226 10.27 -6.80 7.69
C THR A 226 11.46 -6.42 8.56
N TYR A 227 11.19 -5.82 9.72
CA TYR A 227 12.24 -5.39 10.64
C TYR A 227 13.08 -6.57 11.14
N ASP A 228 12.42 -7.55 11.74
CA ASP A 228 13.08 -8.66 12.42
C ASP A 228 13.91 -9.53 11.46
N ARG A 229 13.46 -9.65 10.20
CA ARG A 229 14.19 -10.41 9.18
C ARG A 229 15.36 -9.65 8.57
N ASN A 230 15.32 -8.32 8.52
CA ASN A 230 16.27 -7.54 7.73
C ASN A 230 17.14 -6.57 8.54
N VAL A 231 16.92 -6.39 9.83
CA VAL A 231 17.70 -5.45 10.67
C VAL A 231 19.20 -5.74 10.68
N GLY A 232 19.59 -6.99 10.49
CA GLY A 232 20.98 -7.42 10.37
C GLY A 232 21.54 -7.49 8.95
N ALA A 233 20.71 -7.24 7.92
CA ALA A 233 21.13 -7.36 6.52
C ALA A 233 22.10 -6.24 6.10
N GLY A 234 22.94 -6.52 5.11
CA GLY A 234 23.92 -5.56 4.60
C GLY A 234 24.88 -5.09 5.69
N ARG A 235 24.88 -3.78 5.96
CA ARG A 235 25.67 -3.15 7.04
C ARG A 235 24.95 -3.11 8.38
N GLY A 236 23.84 -3.81 8.48
CA GLY A 236 22.95 -3.76 9.63
C GLY A 236 22.16 -2.44 9.72
N GLN A 237 21.06 -2.46 10.47
CA GLN A 237 20.20 -1.29 10.67
C GLN A 237 19.78 -0.63 9.34
N PHE A 238 19.49 -1.45 8.32
CA PHE A 238 19.01 -1.00 6.99
C PHE A 238 19.94 -0.05 6.24
N ARG A 239 21.24 -0.08 6.51
CA ARG A 239 22.25 0.74 5.84
C ARG A 239 22.94 -0.03 4.71
N ASN A 240 23.33 0.68 3.67
CA ASN A 240 24.20 0.17 2.61
C ASN A 240 25.14 1.28 2.09
N GLU A 241 25.77 1.08 0.95
CA GLU A 241 26.69 2.03 0.31
C GLU A 241 25.99 3.20 -0.40
N TYR A 242 24.65 3.19 -0.50
CA TYR A 242 23.85 4.24 -1.10
C TYR A 242 23.15 5.06 -0.01
N SER A 243 23.28 6.38 -0.08
CA SER A 243 22.70 7.27 0.93
C SER A 243 21.17 7.39 0.82
N ASP A 244 20.64 7.30 -0.39
CA ASP A 244 19.19 7.33 -0.65
C ASP A 244 18.50 6.02 -0.25
N ASP A 245 19.09 4.86 -0.54
CA ASP A 245 18.58 3.57 -0.06
C ASP A 245 18.40 3.59 1.46
N THR A 246 19.44 4.06 2.17
CA THR A 246 19.40 4.24 3.63
C THR A 246 18.31 5.23 4.05
N GLY A 247 18.14 6.31 3.29
CA GLY A 247 17.11 7.32 3.53
C GLY A 247 15.68 6.79 3.33
N TRP A 248 15.43 5.98 2.31
CA TRP A 248 14.13 5.36 2.09
C TRP A 248 13.73 4.42 3.23
N TRP A 249 14.67 3.60 3.71
CA TRP A 249 14.43 2.77 4.88
C TRP A 249 14.22 3.60 6.15
N ALA A 250 14.97 4.69 6.33
CA ALA A 250 14.75 5.59 7.47
C ALA A 250 13.33 6.16 7.47
N MET A 251 12.80 6.56 6.31
CA MET A 251 11.43 7.04 6.20
C MET A 251 10.40 5.98 6.55
N ALA A 252 10.58 4.75 6.04
CA ALA A 252 9.68 3.64 6.39
C ALA A 252 9.67 3.35 7.91
N TRP A 253 10.83 3.47 8.57
CA TRP A 253 10.92 3.27 10.03
C TRP A 253 10.39 4.46 10.83
N LEU A 254 10.46 5.68 10.32
CA LEU A 254 9.79 6.84 10.92
C LEU A 254 8.27 6.70 10.83
N ASP A 255 7.74 6.28 9.68
CA ASP A 255 6.32 5.96 9.52
C ASP A 255 5.88 4.85 10.50
N ALA A 256 6.70 3.79 10.63
CA ALA A 256 6.43 2.70 11.57
C ALA A 256 6.43 3.17 13.03
N TYR A 257 7.34 4.08 13.40
CA TYR A 257 7.36 4.68 14.73
C TYR A 257 6.12 5.54 14.99
N ASP A 258 5.74 6.38 14.04
CA ASP A 258 4.57 7.27 14.19
C ASP A 258 3.28 6.45 14.32
N LEU A 259 3.15 5.33 13.58
CA LEU A 259 1.98 4.43 13.69
C LEU A 259 1.95 3.59 14.98
N THR A 260 3.11 3.16 15.49
CA THR A 260 3.18 2.13 16.55
C THR A 260 3.65 2.63 17.91
N GLY A 261 4.42 3.72 17.94
CA GLY A 261 5.14 4.21 19.12
C GLY A 261 6.36 3.36 19.51
N ASP A 262 6.70 2.33 18.75
CA ASP A 262 7.82 1.42 19.07
C ASP A 262 9.16 2.11 18.78
N ARG A 263 9.91 2.38 19.85
CA ARG A 263 11.17 3.15 19.79
C ARG A 263 12.26 2.48 18.96
N ARG A 264 12.25 1.17 18.76
CA ARG A 264 13.25 0.48 17.92
C ARG A 264 13.30 1.04 16.50
N TYR A 265 12.15 1.46 15.96
CA TYR A 265 12.06 2.06 14.63
C TYR A 265 12.67 3.47 14.59
N LEU A 266 12.36 4.29 15.58
CA LEU A 266 12.99 5.63 15.70
C LEU A 266 14.50 5.53 15.89
N ASP A 267 14.97 4.59 16.70
CA ASP A 267 16.41 4.41 16.94
C ASP A 267 17.12 3.93 15.67
N THR A 268 16.48 3.08 14.86
CA THR A 268 16.99 2.69 13.53
C THR A 268 17.05 3.88 12.56
N ALA A 269 16.01 4.70 12.53
CA ALA A 269 16.02 5.91 11.70
C ALA A 269 17.12 6.93 12.13
N ARG A 270 17.41 7.01 13.43
CA ARG A 270 18.54 7.81 13.93
C ARG A 270 19.90 7.29 13.43
N VAL A 271 20.10 5.96 13.50
CA VAL A 271 21.32 5.33 12.96
C VAL A 271 21.44 5.58 11.46
N ALA A 272 20.35 5.53 10.72
CA ALA A 272 20.32 5.85 9.30
C ALA A 272 20.66 7.33 9.04
N ALA A 273 20.10 8.27 9.80
CA ALA A 273 20.42 9.70 9.69
C ALA A 273 21.91 9.99 9.97
N ASP A 274 22.49 9.29 10.95
CA ASP A 274 23.92 9.41 11.25
C ASP A 274 24.77 8.82 10.13
N HIS A 275 24.38 7.69 9.55
CA HIS A 275 25.05 7.10 8.41
C HIS A 275 24.97 8.01 7.17
N MET A 276 23.81 8.53 6.83
CA MET A 276 23.65 9.48 5.72
C MET A 276 24.56 10.70 5.88
N HIS A 277 24.78 11.17 7.11
CA HIS A 277 25.67 12.30 7.36
C HIS A 277 27.14 12.00 7.04
N THR A 278 27.59 10.74 7.06
CA THR A 278 28.96 10.37 6.67
C THR A 278 29.25 10.63 5.19
N PHE A 279 28.24 10.78 4.35
CA PHE A 279 28.34 11.12 2.92
C PHE A 279 28.49 12.64 2.68
N TRP A 280 28.42 13.48 3.72
CA TRP A 280 28.56 14.92 3.59
C TRP A 280 29.97 15.29 3.20
N THR A 281 30.14 16.15 2.17
CA THR A 281 31.42 16.70 1.76
C THR A 281 31.37 18.22 1.61
N ALA A 282 32.52 18.88 1.64
CA ALA A 282 32.61 20.31 1.41
C ALA A 282 32.59 20.70 -0.08
N ALA A 283 32.76 19.73 -0.98
CA ALA A 283 32.73 19.97 -2.41
C ALA A 283 31.38 20.57 -2.82
N CYS A 284 31.38 21.50 -3.78
CA CYS A 284 30.22 22.27 -4.23
C CYS A 284 29.51 23.02 -3.07
N GLY A 285 30.24 23.39 -2.02
CA GLY A 285 29.71 24.12 -0.88
C GLY A 285 28.86 23.31 0.11
N GLY A 286 28.90 21.97 0.03
CA GLY A 286 28.16 21.08 0.93
C GLY A 286 27.38 19.96 0.20
N GLY A 287 26.43 19.34 0.91
CA GLY A 287 25.59 18.26 0.40
C GLY A 287 26.18 16.86 0.56
N ILE A 288 25.31 15.85 0.57
CA ILE A 288 25.72 14.44 0.64
C ILE A 288 25.87 13.83 -0.75
N ARG A 289 26.86 12.94 -0.88
CA ARG A 289 27.02 12.11 -2.08
C ARG A 289 25.97 11.02 -2.15
N TRP A 290 25.64 10.60 -3.35
CA TRP A 290 24.71 9.52 -3.60
C TRP A 290 25.20 8.17 -3.06
N ARG A 291 26.51 7.86 -3.32
CA ARG A 291 27.12 6.60 -2.87
C ARG A 291 28.53 6.79 -2.35
N GLU A 292 29.01 5.81 -1.60
CA GLU A 292 30.40 5.76 -1.16
C GLU A 292 31.38 5.75 -2.33
N GLY A 293 32.45 6.51 -2.18
CA GLY A 293 33.49 6.63 -3.21
C GLY A 293 33.04 7.35 -4.48
N GLY A 294 31.76 7.74 -4.58
CA GLY A 294 31.26 8.52 -5.72
C GLY A 294 31.48 10.02 -5.54
N THR A 295 31.22 10.78 -6.61
CA THR A 295 31.30 12.25 -6.63
C THR A 295 29.96 12.91 -6.91
N TYR A 296 28.95 12.11 -7.28
CA TYR A 296 27.63 12.60 -7.62
C TYR A 296 26.79 12.89 -6.39
N LYS A 297 26.15 14.04 -6.36
CA LYS A 297 25.20 14.49 -5.33
C LYS A 297 23.81 14.51 -5.93
N ALA A 298 23.09 13.40 -5.77
CA ALA A 298 21.73 13.27 -6.24
C ALA A 298 20.76 14.16 -5.45
N ALA A 299 19.80 14.75 -6.13
CA ALA A 299 18.76 15.54 -5.50
C ALA A 299 17.92 14.70 -4.53
N ILE A 300 17.63 13.44 -4.91
CA ILE A 300 16.89 12.52 -4.04
C ILE A 300 17.61 12.26 -2.72
N SER A 301 18.91 11.96 -2.76
CA SER A 301 19.72 11.72 -1.56
C SER A 301 19.68 12.91 -0.61
N ASN A 302 19.84 14.12 -1.16
CA ASN A 302 19.87 15.34 -0.37
C ASN A 302 18.47 15.73 0.14
N SER A 303 17.42 15.46 -0.61
CA SER A 303 16.03 15.65 -0.18
C SER A 303 15.67 14.70 0.97
N LEU A 304 16.02 13.41 0.86
CA LEU A 304 15.86 12.43 1.94
C LEU A 304 16.70 12.82 3.17
N TYR A 305 17.92 13.33 2.97
CA TYR A 305 18.75 13.81 4.09
C TYR A 305 18.06 14.94 4.86
N ILE A 306 17.46 15.90 4.18
CA ILE A 306 16.70 16.98 4.81
C ILE A 306 15.51 16.41 5.56
N GLN A 307 14.70 15.57 4.90
CA GLN A 307 13.48 15.00 5.46
C GLN A 307 13.76 14.12 6.68
N VAL A 308 14.65 13.13 6.57
CA VAL A 308 15.01 12.23 7.68
C VAL A 308 15.51 12.98 8.89
N ASN A 309 16.45 13.94 8.69
CA ASN A 309 16.99 14.72 9.81
C ASN A 309 15.92 15.64 10.42
N ALA A 310 15.04 16.26 9.63
CA ALA A 310 13.96 17.09 10.15
C ALA A 310 12.98 16.26 10.98
N THR A 311 12.56 15.10 10.46
CA THR A 311 11.62 14.21 11.16
C THR A 311 12.23 13.62 12.43
N VAL A 312 13.48 13.14 12.39
CA VAL A 312 14.18 12.68 13.60
C VAL A 312 14.31 13.79 14.63
N ALA A 313 14.63 15.03 14.21
CA ALA A 313 14.70 16.17 15.13
C ALA A 313 13.34 16.46 15.78
N ALA A 314 12.25 16.40 15.01
CA ALA A 314 10.90 16.64 15.52
C ALA A 314 10.47 15.57 16.55
N ARG A 315 10.83 14.29 16.34
CA ARG A 315 10.47 13.17 17.23
C ARG A 315 11.36 13.07 18.47
N THR A 316 12.58 13.63 18.42
CA THR A 316 13.58 13.49 19.51
C THR A 316 13.89 14.78 20.26
N GLY A 317 13.58 15.94 19.69
CA GLY A 317 14.03 17.24 20.18
C GLY A 317 15.54 17.50 20.01
N ASN A 318 16.27 16.63 19.31
CA ASN A 318 17.73 16.69 19.23
C ASN A 318 18.19 17.77 18.23
N ALA A 319 18.94 18.76 18.75
CA ALA A 319 19.43 19.90 17.99
C ALA A 319 20.42 19.53 16.87
N THR A 320 21.16 18.41 16.99
CA THR A 320 22.08 17.96 15.95
C THR A 320 21.37 17.67 14.64
N TYR A 321 20.25 16.93 14.68
CA TYR A 321 19.47 16.60 13.49
C TYR A 321 18.76 17.86 12.93
N ARG A 322 18.27 18.75 13.80
CA ARG A 322 17.75 20.06 13.37
C ARG A 322 18.80 20.85 12.58
N THR A 323 20.04 20.93 13.09
CA THR A 323 21.14 21.60 12.42
C THR A 323 21.48 20.96 11.08
N ARG A 324 21.50 19.62 11.01
CA ARG A 324 21.76 18.89 9.76
C ARG A 324 20.68 19.18 8.71
N ALA A 325 19.40 19.15 9.09
CA ALA A 325 18.29 19.47 8.20
C ALA A 325 18.36 20.90 7.66
N THR A 326 18.60 21.89 8.54
CA THR A 326 18.72 23.29 8.14
C THR A 326 19.94 23.55 7.27
N THR A 327 21.08 22.92 7.57
CA THR A 327 22.30 23.02 6.76
C THR A 327 22.11 22.36 5.40
N GLY A 328 21.48 21.17 5.36
CA GLY A 328 21.13 20.46 4.13
C GLY A 328 20.25 21.32 3.23
N TRP A 329 19.18 21.88 3.79
CA TRP A 329 18.32 22.80 3.05
C TRP A 329 19.06 24.06 2.57
N SER A 330 19.85 24.67 3.43
CA SER A 330 20.62 25.86 3.06
C SER A 330 21.57 25.61 1.90
N TRP A 331 22.18 24.42 1.83
CA TRP A 331 22.96 24.00 0.67
C TRP A 331 22.08 23.76 -0.55
N PHE A 332 21.02 22.98 -0.42
CA PHE A 332 20.12 22.61 -1.52
C PHE A 332 19.54 23.86 -2.21
N ALA A 333 19.11 24.85 -1.41
CA ALA A 333 18.53 26.09 -1.92
C ALA A 333 19.50 26.91 -2.78
N ARG A 334 20.82 26.78 -2.54
CA ARG A 334 21.89 27.51 -3.28
C ARG A 334 22.54 26.67 -4.38
N SER A 335 22.30 25.37 -4.41
CA SER A 335 22.97 24.45 -5.35
C SER A 335 22.56 24.64 -6.82
N GLY A 336 21.45 25.32 -7.07
CA GLY A 336 20.85 25.43 -8.39
C GLY A 336 20.03 24.20 -8.83
N LEU A 337 19.90 23.18 -7.97
CA LEU A 337 19.10 21.99 -8.26
C LEU A 337 17.63 22.32 -8.50
N ILE A 338 17.06 23.35 -7.83
CA ILE A 338 15.77 23.91 -8.21
C ILE A 338 16.03 24.92 -9.33
N ALA A 339 15.72 24.54 -10.56
CA ALA A 339 16.00 25.34 -11.74
C ALA A 339 15.03 26.52 -11.91
N GLY A 340 15.27 27.35 -12.93
CA GLY A 340 14.47 28.55 -13.18
C GLY A 340 12.99 28.27 -13.56
N ASP A 341 12.66 27.06 -14.01
CA ASP A 341 11.30 26.59 -14.27
C ASP A 341 10.57 26.10 -12.99
N GLY A 342 11.25 26.12 -11.85
CA GLY A 342 10.73 25.69 -10.56
C GLY A 342 10.86 24.19 -10.29
N LEU A 343 11.38 23.40 -11.24
CA LEU A 343 11.53 21.95 -11.11
C LEU A 343 12.91 21.54 -10.64
N VAL A 344 12.97 20.46 -9.87
CA VAL A 344 14.20 19.90 -9.33
C VAL A 344 14.88 19.02 -10.38
N ARG A 345 16.16 19.29 -10.67
CA ARG A 345 17.02 18.47 -11.51
C ARG A 345 17.59 17.30 -10.72
N ASP A 346 18.05 16.26 -11.43
CA ASP A 346 18.44 15.00 -10.81
C ASP A 346 19.65 15.12 -9.85
N GLY A 347 20.62 15.94 -10.17
CA GLY A 347 21.78 16.12 -9.29
C GLY A 347 22.87 17.00 -9.87
N LEU A 348 24.05 16.93 -9.26
CA LEU A 348 25.28 17.56 -9.72
C LEU A 348 26.49 16.68 -9.38
N ASP A 349 27.55 16.79 -10.19
CA ASP A 349 28.83 16.14 -9.90
C ASP A 349 29.82 17.11 -9.26
N GLU A 350 30.64 16.63 -8.32
CA GLU A 350 31.62 17.46 -7.60
C GLU A 350 32.71 18.05 -8.51
N SER A 351 32.94 17.46 -9.69
CA SER A 351 33.97 17.97 -10.64
C SER A 351 33.60 19.31 -11.26
N GLY A 352 32.31 19.59 -11.43
CA GLY A 352 31.85 20.83 -12.08
C GLY A 352 30.84 21.62 -11.27
N CYS A 353 30.23 21.02 -10.26
CA CYS A 353 29.17 21.61 -9.43
C CYS A 353 27.98 22.19 -10.21
N ALA A 354 27.84 21.78 -11.48
CA ALA A 354 26.74 22.25 -12.33
C ALA A 354 25.52 21.33 -12.15
N PRO A 355 24.37 21.87 -11.73
CA PRO A 355 23.14 21.07 -11.61
C PRO A 355 22.61 20.68 -12.99
N GLY A 356 22.05 19.47 -13.10
CA GLY A 356 21.55 18.95 -14.35
C GLY A 356 20.79 17.64 -14.19
N GLY A 357 20.63 16.96 -15.31
CA GLY A 357 19.95 15.65 -15.37
C GLY A 357 18.45 15.76 -15.58
N THR A 358 17.80 14.60 -15.64
CA THR A 358 16.37 14.43 -15.91
C THR A 358 15.53 14.97 -14.75
N VAL A 359 14.37 15.51 -15.08
CA VAL A 359 13.35 15.87 -14.06
C VAL A 359 12.55 14.61 -13.76
N PHE A 360 12.70 14.07 -12.55
CA PHE A 360 11.93 12.93 -12.07
C PHE A 360 10.93 13.36 -11.00
N SER A 361 9.80 12.67 -10.93
CA SER A 361 8.72 13.01 -10.01
C SER A 361 9.13 12.87 -8.53
N TYR A 362 9.89 11.83 -8.16
CA TYR A 362 10.32 11.60 -6.77
C TYR A 362 11.20 12.72 -6.21
N ASN A 363 12.05 13.34 -7.05
CA ASN A 363 12.87 14.48 -6.65
C ASN A 363 12.03 15.68 -6.20
N GLN A 364 10.88 15.89 -6.85
CA GLN A 364 9.94 16.94 -6.48
C GLN A 364 9.26 16.59 -5.16
N GLY A 365 8.66 15.39 -5.08
CA GLY A 365 7.85 14.98 -3.94
C GLY A 365 8.62 14.87 -2.63
N VAL A 366 9.78 14.20 -2.64
CA VAL A 366 10.59 14.05 -1.40
C VAL A 366 11.12 15.40 -0.92
N LEU A 367 11.48 16.31 -1.83
CA LEU A 367 11.84 17.67 -1.42
C LEU A 367 10.65 18.39 -0.78
N MET A 368 9.44 18.28 -1.33
CA MET A 368 8.23 18.85 -0.74
C MET A 368 7.99 18.35 0.68
N SER A 369 8.08 17.02 0.90
CA SER A 369 7.98 16.41 2.23
C SER A 369 9.02 16.98 3.20
N GLY A 370 10.29 16.97 2.79
CA GLY A 370 11.39 17.45 3.63
C GLY A 370 11.25 18.93 4.01
N LEU A 371 10.81 19.77 3.09
CA LEU A 371 10.60 21.19 3.35
C LEU A 371 9.36 21.48 4.18
N THR A 372 8.32 20.66 4.04
CA THR A 372 7.11 20.75 4.87
C THR A 372 7.44 20.43 6.33
N GLU A 373 8.15 19.33 6.57
CA GLU A 373 8.58 18.92 7.91
C GLU A 373 9.58 19.93 8.51
N LEU A 374 10.54 20.43 7.71
CA LEU A 374 11.50 21.42 8.15
C LEU A 374 10.82 22.73 8.57
N SER A 375 9.82 23.16 7.81
CA SER A 375 9.05 24.37 8.14
C SER A 375 8.28 24.18 9.46
N ALA A 376 7.67 23.03 9.67
CA ALA A 376 6.97 22.70 10.92
C ALA A 376 7.96 22.65 12.10
N LEU A 377 9.12 22.03 11.93
CA LEU A 377 10.16 21.90 12.95
C LEU A 377 10.73 23.26 13.39
N THR A 378 10.94 24.17 12.44
CA THR A 378 11.64 25.46 12.71
C THR A 378 10.70 26.61 13.02
N GLY A 379 9.44 26.53 12.58
CA GLY A 379 8.49 27.64 12.57
C GLY A 379 8.74 28.65 11.44
N ASP A 380 9.74 28.42 10.57
CA ASP A 380 10.03 29.27 9.40
C ASP A 380 9.13 28.84 8.24
N PRO A 381 8.28 29.72 7.68
CA PRO A 381 7.42 29.40 6.55
C PRO A 381 8.16 29.31 5.20
N ALA A 382 9.40 29.81 5.10
CA ALA A 382 10.11 29.90 3.83
C ALA A 382 10.36 28.54 3.15
N PRO A 383 10.75 27.44 3.85
CA PRO A 383 10.86 26.13 3.24
C PRO A 383 9.52 25.64 2.64
N ARG A 384 8.41 25.76 3.36
CA ARG A 384 7.08 25.36 2.87
C ARG A 384 6.63 26.22 1.68
N THR A 385 6.93 27.51 1.68
CA THR A 385 6.68 28.38 0.51
C THR A 385 7.44 27.88 -0.72
N ARG A 386 8.70 27.45 -0.55
CA ARG A 386 9.47 26.86 -1.66
C ARG A 386 8.90 25.50 -2.09
N ALA A 387 8.45 24.65 -1.16
CA ALA A 387 7.76 23.40 -1.49
C ALA A 387 6.52 23.66 -2.35
N ARG A 388 5.70 24.67 -2.02
CA ARG A 388 4.55 25.10 -2.82
C ARG A 388 4.94 25.51 -4.22
N GLN A 389 6.03 26.27 -4.40
CA GLN A 389 6.51 26.66 -5.74
C GLN A 389 6.90 25.46 -6.60
N VAL A 390 7.56 24.45 -5.98
CA VAL A 390 7.90 23.18 -6.68
C VAL A 390 6.63 22.41 -7.03
N ALA A 391 5.66 22.35 -6.12
CA ALA A 391 4.37 21.69 -6.38
C ALA A 391 3.59 22.36 -7.50
N ASP A 392 3.50 23.70 -7.51
CA ASP A 392 2.83 24.48 -8.57
C ASP A 392 3.49 24.25 -9.94
N ALA A 393 4.84 24.20 -9.97
CA ALA A 393 5.58 23.90 -11.20
C ALA A 393 5.35 22.46 -11.69
N THR A 394 5.26 21.50 -10.76
CA THR A 394 5.07 20.08 -11.05
C THR A 394 3.66 19.78 -11.56
N THR A 395 2.65 20.32 -10.91
CA THR A 395 1.22 20.00 -11.17
C THR A 395 0.61 20.82 -12.31
N ARG A 396 1.33 21.81 -12.83
CA ARG A 396 0.86 22.66 -13.94
C ARG A 396 0.69 21.83 -15.22
N PRO A 397 -0.50 21.83 -15.86
CA PRO A 397 -0.71 21.16 -17.13
C PRO A 397 0.29 21.63 -18.20
N GLY A 398 0.89 20.67 -18.91
CA GLY A 398 1.94 20.94 -19.90
C GLY A 398 3.33 21.19 -19.31
N SER A 399 3.55 20.91 -18.01
CA SER A 399 4.88 20.87 -17.42
C SER A 399 5.65 19.61 -17.85
N ALA A 400 6.92 19.49 -17.44
CA ALA A 400 7.71 18.28 -17.72
C ALA A 400 7.16 17.02 -17.06
N LEU A 401 6.31 17.15 -16.02
CA LEU A 401 5.78 16.03 -15.26
C LEU A 401 4.25 15.90 -15.27
N THR A 402 3.53 16.87 -15.86
CA THR A 402 2.08 16.80 -15.97
C THR A 402 1.68 17.14 -17.41
N ASP A 403 1.02 16.21 -18.07
CA ASP A 403 0.60 16.38 -19.45
C ASP A 403 -0.49 17.46 -19.62
N SER A 404 -0.89 17.74 -20.87
CA SER A 404 -1.92 18.74 -21.16
C SER A 404 -3.31 18.35 -20.65
N SER A 405 -3.56 17.08 -20.37
CA SER A 405 -4.81 16.59 -19.75
C SER A 405 -4.78 16.69 -18.22
N GLY A 406 -3.66 17.09 -17.64
CA GLY A 406 -3.46 17.22 -16.20
C GLY A 406 -3.14 15.89 -15.51
N ILE A 407 -2.66 14.89 -16.25
CA ILE A 407 -2.23 13.61 -15.69
C ILE A 407 -0.71 13.58 -15.54
N LEU A 408 -0.26 13.09 -14.38
CA LEU A 408 1.15 12.89 -14.07
C LEU A 408 1.78 11.90 -15.04
N HIS A 409 2.88 12.31 -15.61
CA HIS A 409 3.72 11.52 -16.48
C HIS A 409 5.18 11.64 -16.00
N ASP A 410 5.85 10.51 -15.87
CA ASP A 410 7.25 10.47 -15.45
C ASP A 410 8.10 9.91 -16.61
N PRO A 411 9.26 10.49 -16.92
CA PRO A 411 10.11 10.01 -18.01
C PRO A 411 10.36 8.50 -18.05
N PRO A 412 10.53 7.77 -16.92
CA PRO A 412 10.68 6.32 -16.93
C PRO A 412 9.53 5.54 -17.60
N GLU A 413 8.34 6.13 -17.73
CA GLU A 413 7.24 5.50 -18.47
C GLU A 413 7.61 5.12 -19.92
N GLY A 414 8.60 5.79 -20.50
CA GLY A 414 9.09 5.54 -21.84
C GLY A 414 10.05 4.35 -21.96
N TRP A 415 10.74 3.95 -20.89
CA TRP A 415 11.82 2.94 -20.95
C TRP A 415 11.84 1.91 -19.81
N ASP A 416 11.16 2.15 -18.70
CA ASP A 416 11.10 1.20 -17.58
C ASP A 416 9.89 0.27 -17.64
N ASP A 417 9.88 -0.71 -16.76
CA ASP A 417 8.75 -1.55 -16.42
C ASP A 417 8.47 -1.50 -14.91
N CYS A 418 7.47 -2.24 -14.45
CA CYS A 418 7.03 -2.20 -13.06
C CYS A 418 8.01 -2.84 -12.05
N PHE A 419 9.14 -3.40 -12.50
CA PHE A 419 10.21 -3.98 -11.68
C PHE A 419 11.47 -3.12 -11.63
N LYS A 420 11.47 -1.96 -12.28
CA LYS A 420 12.60 -1.03 -12.34
C LYS A 420 12.40 0.16 -11.42
N ASP A 421 13.50 0.86 -11.17
CA ASP A 421 13.55 1.99 -10.23
C ASP A 421 12.53 3.08 -10.54
N GLY A 422 12.40 3.46 -11.79
CA GLY A 422 11.47 4.52 -12.22
C GLY A 422 9.99 4.25 -11.89
N ALA A 423 9.64 2.98 -11.68
CA ALA A 423 8.27 2.62 -11.31
C ALA A 423 7.86 3.08 -9.89
N TYR A 424 8.85 3.33 -9.02
CA TYR A 424 8.61 3.81 -7.65
C TYR A 424 8.56 5.35 -7.54
N PHE A 425 9.00 6.07 -8.56
CA PHE A 425 9.21 7.52 -8.44
C PHE A 425 7.93 8.30 -8.14
N LYS A 426 6.83 7.89 -8.75
CA LYS A 426 5.53 8.52 -8.49
C LYS A 426 5.02 8.35 -7.06
N ALA A 427 5.47 7.30 -6.34
CA ALA A 427 5.13 7.14 -4.93
C ALA A 427 5.68 8.29 -4.08
N GLY A 428 6.92 8.70 -4.33
CA GLY A 428 7.53 9.84 -3.66
C GLY A 428 6.79 11.14 -3.93
N LEU A 429 6.33 11.36 -5.18
CA LEU A 429 5.55 12.56 -5.51
C LEU A 429 4.18 12.55 -4.85
N ALA A 430 3.41 11.46 -4.97
CA ALA A 430 2.07 11.37 -4.39
C ALA A 430 2.09 11.65 -2.89
N ARG A 431 3.03 11.03 -2.17
CA ARG A 431 3.24 11.26 -0.76
C ARG A 431 3.60 12.72 -0.44
N GLY A 432 4.60 13.26 -1.13
CA GLY A 432 5.09 14.61 -0.82
C GLY A 432 4.07 15.70 -1.13
N LEU A 433 3.26 15.48 -2.15
CA LEU A 433 2.17 16.40 -2.50
C LEU A 433 1.03 16.34 -1.48
N ASP A 434 0.66 15.15 -1.00
CA ASP A 434 -0.33 14.96 0.06
C ASP A 434 0.13 15.60 1.38
N GLU A 435 1.36 15.37 1.82
CA GLU A 435 1.92 15.95 3.04
C GLU A 435 1.97 17.48 2.98
N LEU A 436 2.34 18.04 1.82
CA LEU A 436 2.31 19.48 1.61
C LEU A 436 0.88 20.02 1.59
N ASP A 437 -0.04 19.37 0.88
CA ASP A 437 -1.45 19.75 0.81
C ASP A 437 -2.08 19.80 2.20
N ALA A 438 -1.83 18.75 3.01
CA ALA A 438 -2.30 18.68 4.39
C ALA A 438 -1.77 19.81 5.29
N ALA A 439 -0.56 20.31 5.01
CA ALA A 439 0.07 21.39 5.75
C ALA A 439 -0.37 22.80 5.29
N LEU A 440 -1.07 22.90 4.16
CA LEU A 440 -1.56 24.17 3.60
C LEU A 440 -3.03 24.38 3.94
N PRO A 441 -3.42 25.60 4.42
CA PRO A 441 -4.80 25.87 4.82
C PRO A 441 -5.82 25.75 3.68
N ASP A 442 -5.39 26.05 2.47
CA ASP A 442 -6.21 26.09 1.25
C ASP A 442 -6.27 24.74 0.51
N ARG A 443 -5.51 23.73 0.95
CA ARG A 443 -5.50 22.39 0.37
C ARG A 443 -5.51 22.40 -1.17
N PRO A 444 -4.55 23.03 -1.84
CA PRO A 444 -4.64 23.35 -3.27
C PRO A 444 -4.44 22.16 -4.20
N TYR A 445 -3.90 21.04 -3.69
CA TYR A 445 -3.51 19.88 -4.51
C TYR A 445 -4.47 18.69 -4.41
N GLY A 446 -5.45 18.72 -3.52
CA GLY A 446 -6.44 17.65 -3.35
C GLY A 446 -7.16 17.29 -4.65
N ALA A 447 -7.59 18.29 -5.41
CA ALA A 447 -8.24 18.07 -6.71
C ALA A 447 -7.29 17.46 -7.77
N TYR A 448 -6.00 17.78 -7.73
CA TYR A 448 -5.00 17.17 -8.59
C TYR A 448 -4.81 15.70 -8.23
N LEU A 449 -4.61 15.37 -6.94
CA LEU A 449 -4.46 14.02 -6.45
C LEU A 449 -5.68 13.15 -6.76
N ALA A 450 -6.88 13.67 -6.55
CA ALA A 450 -8.12 12.98 -6.90
C ALA A 450 -8.20 12.65 -8.39
N ARG A 451 -7.83 13.59 -9.26
CA ARG A 451 -7.78 13.36 -10.72
C ARG A 451 -6.78 12.26 -11.10
N GLN A 452 -5.60 12.24 -10.48
CA GLN A 452 -4.62 11.16 -10.71
C GLN A 452 -5.20 9.81 -10.29
N ALA A 453 -5.81 9.74 -9.09
CA ALA A 453 -6.40 8.52 -8.56
C ALA A 453 -7.57 8.02 -9.42
N ASP A 454 -8.45 8.90 -9.89
CA ASP A 454 -9.56 8.55 -10.79
C ASP A 454 -9.06 8.01 -12.13
N SER A 455 -8.03 8.64 -12.70
CA SER A 455 -7.42 8.18 -13.95
C SER A 455 -6.76 6.82 -13.78
N ALA A 456 -5.92 6.66 -12.76
CA ALA A 456 -5.23 5.40 -12.48
C ALA A 456 -6.22 4.27 -12.19
N PHE A 457 -7.24 4.52 -11.37
CA PHE A 457 -8.26 3.53 -11.01
C PHE A 457 -9.09 3.07 -12.22
N SER A 458 -9.48 3.99 -13.10
CA SER A 458 -10.37 3.69 -14.22
C SER A 458 -9.66 3.21 -15.48
N ARG A 459 -8.40 3.64 -15.72
CA ARG A 459 -7.70 3.45 -17.00
C ARG A 459 -6.43 2.60 -16.90
N ALA A 460 -5.79 2.59 -15.73
CA ALA A 460 -4.45 2.00 -15.54
C ALA A 460 -4.43 0.87 -14.50
N ARG A 461 -5.58 0.26 -14.22
CA ARG A 461 -5.76 -0.81 -13.26
C ARG A 461 -6.37 -2.04 -13.93
N ASN A 462 -5.91 -3.23 -13.55
CA ASN A 462 -6.50 -4.50 -13.96
C ASN A 462 -7.56 -5.02 -12.96
N ALA A 463 -8.14 -6.19 -13.28
CA ALA A 463 -9.15 -6.83 -12.44
C ALA A 463 -8.64 -7.31 -11.06
N PHE A 464 -7.32 -7.29 -10.84
CA PHE A 464 -6.68 -7.67 -9.57
C PHE A 464 -6.26 -6.45 -8.74
N ASP A 465 -6.75 -5.27 -9.06
CA ASP A 465 -6.40 -3.99 -8.43
C ASP A 465 -4.90 -3.66 -8.49
N GLN A 466 -4.23 -4.17 -9.54
CA GLN A 466 -2.84 -3.87 -9.82
C GLN A 466 -2.74 -2.71 -10.80
N TYR A 467 -1.82 -1.80 -10.51
CA TYR A 467 -1.65 -0.56 -11.26
C TYR A 467 -0.54 -0.66 -12.29
N SER A 468 -0.69 0.10 -13.37
CA SER A 468 0.28 0.25 -14.44
C SER A 468 1.33 1.32 -14.13
N LEU A 469 2.42 1.32 -14.89
CA LEU A 469 3.46 2.34 -14.82
C LEU A 469 2.92 3.73 -15.21
N SER A 470 2.13 3.83 -16.26
CA SER A 470 1.40 5.06 -16.60
C SER A 470 0.04 5.11 -15.89
N TRP A 471 -0.34 6.28 -15.37
CA TRP A 471 -1.66 6.47 -14.75
C TRP A 471 -2.74 6.88 -15.71
N SER A 472 -2.39 7.17 -16.98
CA SER A 472 -3.34 7.53 -18.04
C SER A 472 -3.87 6.33 -18.82
N ALA A 473 -3.15 5.19 -18.83
CA ALA A 473 -3.50 3.99 -19.56
C ALA A 473 -2.78 2.74 -19.02
N TRP A 474 -3.37 1.57 -19.28
CA TRP A 474 -2.69 0.30 -19.02
C TRP A 474 -1.61 0.06 -20.08
N THR A 475 -0.32 0.15 -19.70
CA THR A 475 0.82 0.07 -20.63
C THR A 475 1.84 -1.00 -20.31
N LYS A 476 1.96 -1.40 -19.05
CA LYS A 476 3.00 -2.33 -18.57
C LYS A 476 2.40 -3.41 -17.67
N PRO A 477 3.05 -4.58 -17.59
CA PRO A 477 2.63 -5.61 -16.66
C PRO A 477 2.74 -5.15 -15.21
N GLN A 478 2.09 -5.88 -14.32
CA GLN A 478 2.12 -5.65 -12.88
C GLN A 478 3.51 -5.88 -12.30
N GLY A 479 3.83 -5.13 -11.25
CA GLY A 479 5.08 -5.27 -10.49
C GLY A 479 5.07 -4.37 -9.26
N PRO A 480 6.03 -4.59 -8.36
CA PRO A 480 6.03 -3.92 -7.04
C PRO A 480 6.17 -2.41 -7.12
N GLY A 481 6.92 -1.86 -8.08
CA GLY A 481 7.09 -0.42 -8.21
C GLY A 481 5.82 0.30 -8.64
N CYS A 482 5.15 -0.20 -9.66
CA CYS A 482 3.86 0.36 -10.10
C CYS A 482 2.81 0.23 -9.01
N GLN A 483 2.81 -0.89 -8.27
CA GLN A 483 1.86 -1.11 -7.20
C GLN A 483 2.12 -0.19 -6.01
N ALA A 484 3.38 -0.01 -5.60
CA ALA A 484 3.74 0.93 -4.53
C ALA A 484 3.34 2.36 -4.89
N SER A 485 3.55 2.78 -6.14
CA SER A 485 3.10 4.08 -6.65
C SER A 485 1.57 4.21 -6.67
N GLY A 486 0.87 3.13 -7.03
CA GLY A 486 -0.61 3.07 -6.98
C GLY A 486 -1.14 3.17 -5.54
N VAL A 487 -0.54 2.45 -4.59
CA VAL A 487 -0.93 2.54 -3.16
C VAL A 487 -0.69 3.94 -2.61
N ALA A 488 0.49 4.51 -2.86
CA ALA A 488 0.80 5.87 -2.40
C ALA A 488 -0.20 6.90 -2.95
N LEU A 489 -0.59 6.77 -4.22
CA LEU A 489 -1.60 7.64 -4.83
C LEU A 489 -2.98 7.45 -4.19
N MET A 490 -3.43 6.21 -3.97
CA MET A 490 -4.74 5.96 -3.38
C MET A 490 -4.80 6.42 -1.92
N ASN A 491 -3.69 6.34 -1.17
CA ASN A 491 -3.58 6.91 0.16
C ASN A 491 -3.71 8.45 0.13
N ALA A 492 -3.02 9.08 -0.81
CA ALA A 492 -3.01 10.54 -0.95
C ALA A 492 -4.36 11.14 -1.41
N ALA A 493 -5.21 10.33 -2.00
CA ALA A 493 -6.54 10.71 -2.47
C ALA A 493 -7.68 10.13 -1.61
N HIS A 494 -7.38 9.63 -0.40
CA HIS A 494 -8.31 8.98 0.53
C HIS A 494 -9.27 9.98 1.25
#